data_2535098e0bb0fad0d87ec05153f7715e
#
_entry.id   2535098e0bb0fad0d87ec05153f7715e
#
_cell.length_a   1.000
_cell.length_b   1.000
_cell.length_c   1.000
_cell.angle_alpha   90.00
_cell.angle_beta   90.00
_cell.angle_gamma   90.00
#
_symmetry.space_group_name_H-M   'P 1'
#
loop_
_entity.id
_entity.type
_entity.pdbx_description
1 polymer ?
#
loop_
_entity_poly.entity_id
_entity_poly.type
_entity_poly.pdbx_seq_one_letter_code
_entity_poly.pdbx_strand_id
1 'polypeptide(L)'
;MSENPASSDWAAGRGEKWRAQLFGMEPMLAPVDEPLIDALRLDQPCRIADIGCGGGGTTLEILRRAPVGSVVHGFDISPALIESALARSPSDEPAITFALADLETAPTPQEPYDRLVSRFGVMFYDHPPTAFAKLAGWLAPGGRFVFATWGSPAENPWMTSIREAVAEVIDVPPADPEAPGPFRYADGDKLLNLLRGAGFSDLEVLDWRGALPVGGGLPAQEAAHFALAASSIGALLAGAGDEALDAARQSLAERFHRHQQGGAVRMGACVHIFTGARPG
;
A
#
# COMPACT_ATOMS: atom_id res chain seq x y z
N MET A 1 16.12 2.71 -15.11
CA MET A 1 15.02 3.12 -14.19
C MET A 1 15.25 2.41 -12.86
N SER A 2 15.02 3.05 -11.73
CA SER A 2 15.16 2.42 -10.43
C SER A 2 14.12 1.30 -10.26
N GLU A 3 14.51 0.16 -9.67
CA GLU A 3 13.59 -0.93 -9.32
C GLU A 3 12.56 -0.48 -8.27
N ASN A 4 12.96 0.44 -7.40
CA ASN A 4 12.15 0.95 -6.30
C ASN A 4 11.68 2.37 -6.59
N PRO A 5 10.35 2.61 -6.67
CA PRO A 5 9.79 3.91 -6.97
C PRO A 5 9.91 4.88 -5.80
N ALA A 6 10.44 6.07 -6.04
CA ALA A 6 10.44 7.20 -5.11
C ALA A 6 9.06 7.89 -5.05
N SER A 7 8.84 8.78 -4.07
CA SER A 7 7.60 9.58 -3.97
C SER A 7 7.29 10.34 -5.25
N SER A 8 8.30 10.92 -5.91
CA SER A 8 8.14 11.64 -7.17
C SER A 8 7.63 10.76 -8.32
N ASP A 9 7.96 9.45 -8.34
CA ASP A 9 7.48 8.50 -9.34
C ASP A 9 5.97 8.25 -9.21
N TRP A 10 5.44 8.28 -7.96
CA TRP A 10 4.02 8.15 -7.69
C TRP A 10 3.22 9.37 -8.13
N ALA A 11 3.79 10.58 -7.97
CA ALA A 11 3.19 11.81 -8.48
C ALA A 11 3.10 11.84 -10.01
N ALA A 12 3.95 11.06 -10.69
CA ALA A 12 4.03 10.97 -12.15
C ALA A 12 3.43 9.65 -12.68
N GLY A 13 4.19 8.95 -13.52
CA GLY A 13 3.72 7.78 -14.27
C GLY A 13 3.38 6.54 -13.43
N ARG A 14 3.90 6.41 -12.21
CA ARG A 14 3.59 5.26 -11.34
C ARG A 14 2.14 5.29 -10.87
N GLY A 15 1.64 6.46 -10.48
CA GLY A 15 0.25 6.63 -10.09
C GLY A 15 -0.73 6.27 -11.21
N GLU A 16 -0.43 6.65 -12.45
CA GLU A 16 -1.25 6.27 -13.62
C GLU A 16 -1.27 4.75 -13.85
N LYS A 17 -0.11 4.08 -13.75
CA LYS A 17 -0.04 2.62 -13.88
C LYS A 17 -0.84 1.93 -12.79
N TRP A 18 -0.76 2.41 -11.54
CA TRP A 18 -1.53 1.87 -10.43
C TRP A 18 -3.02 2.08 -10.63
N ARG A 19 -3.43 3.28 -11.09
CA ARG A 19 -4.82 3.59 -11.44
C ARG A 19 -5.39 2.59 -12.45
N ALA A 20 -4.63 2.28 -13.49
CA ALA A 20 -5.04 1.32 -14.50
C ALA A 20 -5.25 -0.12 -13.95
N GLN A 21 -4.69 -0.44 -12.79
CA GLN A 21 -4.77 -1.75 -12.16
C GLN A 21 -5.65 -1.78 -10.88
N LEU A 22 -6.32 -0.68 -10.53
CA LEU A 22 -7.13 -0.58 -9.30
C LEU A 22 -8.17 -1.69 -9.18
N PHE A 23 -8.82 -2.06 -10.30
CA PHE A 23 -9.86 -3.10 -10.33
C PHE A 23 -9.37 -4.47 -9.86
N GLY A 24 -8.09 -4.77 -10.02
CA GLY A 24 -7.46 -6.02 -9.56
C GLY A 24 -6.72 -5.85 -8.24
N MET A 25 -6.08 -4.67 -8.02
CA MET A 25 -5.30 -4.42 -6.82
C MET A 25 -6.17 -4.28 -5.57
N GLU A 26 -7.27 -3.55 -5.64
CA GLU A 26 -8.12 -3.34 -4.46
C GLU A 26 -8.75 -4.63 -3.94
N PRO A 27 -9.42 -5.47 -4.77
CA PRO A 27 -9.92 -6.75 -4.30
C PRO A 27 -8.81 -7.71 -3.84
N MET A 28 -7.62 -7.63 -4.45
CA MET A 28 -6.46 -8.41 -4.02
C MET A 28 -6.03 -8.04 -2.60
N LEU A 29 -6.02 -6.75 -2.27
CA LEU A 29 -5.54 -6.23 -0.99
C LEU A 29 -6.65 -6.14 0.07
N ALA A 30 -7.93 -6.29 -0.31
CA ALA A 30 -9.07 -6.19 0.60
C ALA A 30 -8.99 -7.11 1.85
N PRO A 31 -8.40 -8.32 1.81
CA PRO A 31 -8.24 -9.13 3.02
C PRO A 31 -7.41 -8.47 4.13
N VAL A 32 -6.60 -7.45 3.80
CA VAL A 32 -5.80 -6.69 4.77
C VAL A 32 -6.61 -5.57 5.42
N ASP A 33 -7.72 -5.14 4.82
CA ASP A 33 -8.52 -4.04 5.38
C ASP A 33 -9.15 -4.40 6.74
N GLU A 34 -9.62 -5.64 6.91
CA GLU A 34 -10.24 -6.07 8.16
C GLU A 34 -9.30 -5.91 9.36
N PRO A 35 -8.12 -6.56 9.42
CA PRO A 35 -7.20 -6.42 10.55
C PRO A 35 -6.64 -5.00 10.70
N LEU A 36 -6.47 -4.26 9.59
CA LEU A 36 -6.01 -2.87 9.62
C LEU A 36 -7.04 -1.95 10.29
N ILE A 37 -8.32 -2.06 9.90
CA ILE A 37 -9.39 -1.21 10.42
C ILE A 37 -9.76 -1.59 11.86
N ASP A 38 -9.73 -2.89 12.20
CA ASP A 38 -9.96 -3.34 13.59
C ASP A 38 -8.92 -2.76 14.55
N ALA A 39 -7.65 -2.66 14.10
CA ALA A 39 -6.58 -2.08 14.88
C ALA A 39 -6.75 -0.56 15.14
N LEU A 40 -7.56 0.15 14.33
CA LEU A 40 -7.89 1.56 14.55
C LEU A 40 -8.73 1.79 15.82
N ARG A 41 -9.45 0.76 16.30
CA ARG A 41 -10.34 0.85 17.48
C ARG A 41 -11.34 2.01 17.34
N LEU A 42 -12.23 1.88 16.38
CA LEU A 42 -13.25 2.89 16.06
C LEU A 42 -14.46 2.76 16.99
N ASP A 43 -14.26 3.01 18.29
CA ASP A 43 -15.29 2.83 19.32
C ASP A 43 -16.21 4.06 19.49
N GLN A 44 -15.78 5.20 18.96
CA GLN A 44 -16.50 6.49 19.03
C GLN A 44 -16.24 7.31 17.77
N PRO A 45 -17.09 8.32 17.49
CA PRO A 45 -16.84 9.22 16.36
C PRO A 45 -15.46 9.86 16.45
N CYS A 46 -14.72 9.89 15.33
CA CYS A 46 -13.36 10.40 15.28
C CYS A 46 -12.99 10.95 13.89
N ARG A 47 -11.95 11.77 13.87
CA ARG A 47 -11.32 12.28 12.64
C ARG A 47 -10.20 11.34 12.24
N ILE A 48 -10.26 10.83 11.03
CA ILE A 48 -9.34 9.81 10.52
C ILE A 48 -8.64 10.35 9.27
N ALA A 49 -7.32 10.21 9.19
CA ALA A 49 -6.57 10.46 7.96
C ALA A 49 -6.04 9.13 7.40
N ASP A 50 -6.38 8.87 6.14
CA ASP A 50 -5.85 7.73 5.37
C ASP A 50 -4.69 8.23 4.49
N ILE A 51 -3.50 7.74 4.80
CA ILE A 51 -2.21 8.20 4.31
C ILE A 51 -1.76 7.31 3.14
N GLY A 52 -1.66 7.89 1.93
CA GLY A 52 -1.48 7.12 0.70
C GLY A 52 -2.75 6.34 0.35
N CYS A 53 -3.88 7.04 0.31
CA CYS A 53 -5.21 6.44 0.16
C CYS A 53 -5.45 5.76 -1.20
N GLY A 54 -4.60 6.02 -2.20
CA GLY A 54 -4.74 5.48 -3.54
C GLY A 54 -6.08 5.84 -4.17
N GLY A 55 -6.77 4.88 -4.74
CA GLY A 55 -8.12 5.02 -5.33
C GLY A 55 -9.25 5.09 -4.31
N GLY A 56 -8.96 5.23 -3.01
CA GLY A 56 -9.94 5.48 -1.94
C GLY A 56 -10.65 4.23 -1.41
N GLY A 57 -10.26 3.02 -1.83
CA GLY A 57 -10.95 1.79 -1.41
C GLY A 57 -10.97 1.60 0.10
N THR A 58 -9.80 1.70 0.76
CA THR A 58 -9.69 1.60 2.23
C THR A 58 -10.39 2.77 2.92
N THR A 59 -10.26 3.99 2.39
CA THR A 59 -10.91 5.19 2.95
C THR A 59 -12.44 5.02 3.02
N LEU A 60 -13.04 4.52 1.94
CA LEU A 60 -14.47 4.22 1.87
C LEU A 60 -14.88 3.11 2.84
N GLU A 61 -14.08 2.05 2.97
CA GLU A 61 -14.35 0.96 3.90
C GLU A 61 -14.24 1.42 5.37
N ILE A 62 -13.28 2.30 5.68
CA ILE A 62 -13.17 2.92 7.00
C ILE A 62 -14.43 3.72 7.32
N LEU A 63 -14.91 4.58 6.39
CA LEU A 63 -16.13 5.36 6.59
C LEU A 63 -17.33 4.45 6.84
N ARG A 64 -17.47 3.37 6.06
CA ARG A 64 -18.57 2.41 6.22
C ARG A 64 -18.60 1.75 7.60
N ARG A 65 -17.42 1.53 8.22
CA ARG A 65 -17.28 0.86 9.54
C ARG A 65 -17.21 1.83 10.71
N ALA A 66 -16.88 3.09 10.46
CA ALA A 66 -16.74 4.09 11.50
C ALA A 66 -18.10 4.47 12.11
N PRO A 67 -18.16 4.81 13.40
CA PRO A 67 -19.37 5.32 14.04
C PRO A 67 -19.89 6.58 13.35
N VAL A 68 -21.23 6.75 13.37
CA VAL A 68 -21.88 7.95 12.84
C VAL A 68 -21.31 9.21 13.49
N GLY A 69 -20.97 10.21 12.68
CA GLY A 69 -20.30 11.45 13.12
C GLY A 69 -18.77 11.40 12.97
N SER A 70 -18.18 10.28 12.54
CA SER A 70 -16.79 10.24 12.12
C SER A 70 -16.61 10.95 10.78
N VAL A 71 -15.38 11.46 10.54
CA VAL A 71 -14.96 12.00 9.23
C VAL A 71 -13.66 11.33 8.80
N VAL A 72 -13.54 11.03 7.50
CA VAL A 72 -12.39 10.36 6.93
C VAL A 72 -11.81 11.19 5.79
N HIS A 73 -10.53 11.54 5.89
CA HIS A 73 -9.81 12.29 4.87
C HIS A 73 -8.73 11.41 4.24
N GLY A 74 -8.84 11.15 2.94
CA GLY A 74 -7.83 10.44 2.17
C GLY A 74 -6.81 11.41 1.57
N PHE A 75 -5.53 11.09 1.69
CA PHE A 75 -4.42 11.85 1.12
C PHE A 75 -3.56 10.96 0.26
N ASP A 76 -3.24 11.42 -0.94
CA ASP A 76 -2.31 10.74 -1.84
C ASP A 76 -1.50 11.77 -2.65
N ILE A 77 -0.29 11.41 -3.04
CA ILE A 77 0.59 12.26 -3.85
C ILE A 77 0.24 12.17 -5.35
N SER A 78 -0.53 11.16 -5.78
CA SER A 78 -0.87 10.91 -7.18
C SER A 78 -2.16 11.62 -7.57
N PRO A 79 -2.11 12.59 -8.52
CA PRO A 79 -3.32 13.21 -9.06
C PRO A 79 -4.29 12.20 -9.67
N ALA A 80 -3.77 11.20 -10.39
CA ALA A 80 -4.57 10.17 -11.04
C ALA A 80 -5.35 9.29 -10.06
N LEU A 81 -4.75 8.98 -8.90
CA LEU A 81 -5.38 8.19 -7.86
C LEU A 81 -6.43 9.02 -7.12
N ILE A 82 -6.15 10.29 -6.82
CA ILE A 82 -7.14 11.20 -6.20
C ILE A 82 -8.34 11.41 -7.12
N GLU A 83 -8.14 11.57 -8.43
CA GLU A 83 -9.25 11.63 -9.40
C GLU A 83 -10.13 10.38 -9.31
N SER A 84 -9.52 9.19 -9.25
CA SER A 84 -10.26 7.93 -9.12
C SER A 84 -11.00 7.82 -7.78
N ALA A 85 -10.40 8.29 -6.68
CA ALA A 85 -11.02 8.30 -5.36
C ALA A 85 -12.24 9.25 -5.32
N LEU A 86 -12.08 10.45 -5.90
CA LEU A 86 -13.18 11.43 -6.00
C LEU A 86 -14.34 10.91 -6.87
N ALA A 87 -14.04 10.24 -7.99
CA ALA A 87 -15.07 9.67 -8.87
C ALA A 87 -15.90 8.56 -8.20
N ARG A 88 -15.37 7.93 -7.15
CA ARG A 88 -16.04 6.86 -6.39
C ARG A 88 -16.70 7.35 -5.10
N SER A 89 -16.34 8.54 -4.67
CA SER A 89 -16.93 9.16 -3.47
C SER A 89 -18.40 9.48 -3.72
N PRO A 90 -19.31 9.16 -2.78
CA PRO A 90 -20.69 9.62 -2.88
C PRO A 90 -20.74 11.14 -2.89
N SER A 91 -21.46 11.73 -3.85
CA SER A 91 -21.50 13.19 -4.07
C SER A 91 -22.06 14.00 -2.90
N ASP A 92 -22.87 13.36 -2.07
CA ASP A 92 -23.60 14.02 -0.95
C ASP A 92 -23.10 13.54 0.43
N GLU A 93 -21.89 12.94 0.51
CA GLU A 93 -21.35 12.45 1.78
C GLU A 93 -20.24 13.39 2.31
N PRO A 94 -20.59 14.34 3.18
CA PRO A 94 -19.64 15.32 3.71
C PRO A 94 -18.61 14.73 4.67
N ALA A 95 -18.83 13.49 5.12
CA ALA A 95 -17.93 12.81 6.06
C ALA A 95 -16.68 12.23 5.40
N ILE A 96 -16.57 12.29 4.06
CA ILE A 96 -15.38 11.84 3.33
C ILE A 96 -14.84 12.93 2.41
N THR A 97 -13.51 13.09 2.39
CA THR A 97 -12.82 13.97 1.44
C THR A 97 -11.54 13.33 0.94
N PHE A 98 -11.12 13.71 -0.27
CA PHE A 98 -9.84 13.29 -0.85
C PHE A 98 -9.05 14.52 -1.26
N ALA A 99 -7.76 14.54 -0.92
CA ALA A 99 -6.87 15.66 -1.22
C ALA A 99 -5.53 15.19 -1.77
N LEU A 100 -5.08 15.89 -2.82
CA LEU A 100 -3.72 15.73 -3.34
C LEU A 100 -2.74 16.32 -2.33
N ALA A 101 -1.83 15.51 -1.80
CA ALA A 101 -0.85 15.95 -0.83
C ALA A 101 0.41 15.08 -0.85
N ASP A 102 1.56 15.71 -0.92
CA ASP A 102 2.83 15.12 -0.55
C ASP A 102 3.02 15.28 0.98
N LEU A 103 2.95 14.19 1.71
CA LEU A 103 2.98 14.22 3.17
C LEU A 103 4.37 14.52 3.75
N GLU A 104 5.42 14.49 2.95
CA GLU A 104 6.72 14.99 3.39
C GLU A 104 6.78 16.52 3.45
N THR A 105 5.94 17.19 2.67
CA THR A 105 5.93 18.67 2.55
C THR A 105 4.62 19.32 3.01
N ALA A 106 3.51 18.57 3.05
CA ALA A 106 2.20 19.10 3.42
C ALA A 106 2.18 19.81 4.79
N PRO A 107 1.41 20.89 4.94
CA PRO A 107 1.29 21.58 6.23
C PRO A 107 0.62 20.71 7.29
N THR A 108 0.90 21.01 8.54
CA THR A 108 0.15 20.42 9.66
C THR A 108 -1.31 20.87 9.56
N PRO A 109 -2.30 19.95 9.70
CA PRO A 109 -3.70 20.29 9.66
C PRO A 109 -4.08 21.23 10.81
N GLN A 110 -5.05 22.12 10.59
CA GLN A 110 -5.54 23.04 11.64
C GLN A 110 -6.17 22.28 12.81
N GLU A 111 -6.90 21.23 12.49
CA GLU A 111 -7.48 20.31 13.47
C GLU A 111 -6.76 18.97 13.37
N PRO A 112 -6.19 18.47 14.47
CA PRO A 112 -5.47 17.20 14.43
C PRO A 112 -6.42 16.02 14.22
N TYR A 113 -5.88 14.87 13.83
CA TYR A 113 -6.60 13.63 13.64
C TYR A 113 -6.54 12.76 14.91
N ASP A 114 -7.64 12.07 15.20
CA ASP A 114 -7.67 11.06 16.27
C ASP A 114 -7.02 9.76 15.82
N ARG A 115 -7.06 9.49 14.51
CA ARG A 115 -6.50 8.27 13.90
C ARG A 115 -5.74 8.61 12.62
N LEU A 116 -4.57 7.99 12.45
CA LEU A 116 -3.89 7.89 11.16
C LEU A 116 -3.88 6.43 10.72
N VAL A 117 -4.12 6.20 9.46
CA VAL A 117 -4.04 4.87 8.86
C VAL A 117 -3.26 4.92 7.56
N SER A 118 -2.57 3.84 7.22
CA SER A 118 -1.96 3.68 5.90
C SER A 118 -1.92 2.20 5.53
N ARG A 119 -2.48 1.87 4.36
CA ARG A 119 -2.33 0.55 3.76
C ARG A 119 -1.28 0.62 2.66
N PHE A 120 -0.03 0.25 2.98
CA PHE A 120 1.12 0.19 2.07
C PHE A 120 1.61 1.53 1.50
N GLY A 121 1.15 2.68 1.99
CA GLY A 121 1.61 3.99 1.52
C GLY A 121 2.95 4.43 2.12
N VAL A 122 3.17 4.20 3.42
CA VAL A 122 4.33 4.72 4.16
C VAL A 122 5.69 4.15 3.74
N MET A 123 5.72 3.10 2.93
CA MET A 123 6.95 2.46 2.45
C MET A 123 7.68 3.28 1.38
N PHE A 124 7.04 4.30 0.81
CA PHE A 124 7.52 5.01 -0.37
C PHE A 124 8.05 6.42 -0.08
N TYR A 125 8.17 6.82 1.16
CA TYR A 125 8.76 8.12 1.52
C TYR A 125 10.23 8.20 1.11
N ASP A 126 10.63 9.35 0.54
CA ASP A 126 12.03 9.63 0.22
C ASP A 126 12.83 9.91 1.50
N HIS A 127 12.21 10.63 2.46
CA HIS A 127 12.80 11.02 3.73
C HIS A 127 11.97 10.55 4.94
N PRO A 128 11.94 9.24 5.27
CA PRO A 128 11.07 8.68 6.31
C PRO A 128 11.14 9.36 7.68
N PRO A 129 12.32 9.74 8.22
CA PRO A 129 12.37 10.44 9.50
C PRO A 129 11.56 11.74 9.50
N THR A 130 11.65 12.51 8.42
CA THR A 130 10.89 13.76 8.23
C THR A 130 9.40 13.48 8.09
N ALA A 131 9.02 12.50 7.27
CA ALA A 131 7.63 12.12 7.06
C ALA A 131 6.96 11.67 8.36
N PHE A 132 7.57 10.76 9.11
CA PHE A 132 7.00 10.26 10.37
C PHE A 132 6.95 11.32 11.47
N ALA A 133 7.95 12.22 11.59
CA ALA A 133 7.90 13.35 12.51
C ALA A 133 6.73 14.30 12.17
N LYS A 134 6.47 14.51 10.89
CA LYS A 134 5.34 15.30 10.42
C LYS A 134 4.00 14.62 10.73
N LEU A 135 3.86 13.31 10.48
CA LEU A 135 2.67 12.55 10.82
C LEU A 135 2.39 12.53 12.33
N ALA A 136 3.43 12.50 13.17
CA ALA A 136 3.27 12.66 14.61
C ALA A 136 2.64 14.02 14.97
N GLY A 137 2.99 15.08 14.23
CA GLY A 137 2.37 16.40 14.36
C GLY A 137 0.91 16.47 13.89
N TRP A 138 0.48 15.58 13.00
CA TRP A 138 -0.89 15.51 12.51
C TRP A 138 -1.84 14.82 13.50
N LEU A 139 -1.30 13.93 14.34
CA LEU A 139 -2.07 13.16 15.29
C LEU A 139 -2.35 13.98 16.55
N ALA A 140 -3.56 13.90 17.08
CA ALA A 140 -3.91 14.51 18.36
C ALA A 140 -3.12 13.89 19.52
N PRO A 141 -2.85 14.61 20.63
CA PRO A 141 -2.34 13.99 21.85
C PRO A 141 -3.24 12.81 22.27
N GLY A 142 -2.65 11.63 22.53
CA GLY A 142 -3.39 10.39 22.78
C GLY A 142 -4.03 9.74 21.54
N GLY A 143 -3.90 10.36 20.37
CA GLY A 143 -4.34 9.77 19.10
C GLY A 143 -3.51 8.56 18.70
N ARG A 144 -4.04 7.71 17.83
CA ARG A 144 -3.44 6.42 17.45
C ARG A 144 -3.18 6.35 15.95
N PHE A 145 -2.16 5.57 15.57
CA PHE A 145 -1.92 5.22 14.17
C PHE A 145 -1.96 3.71 13.95
N VAL A 146 -2.25 3.32 12.70
CA VAL A 146 -2.14 1.94 12.20
C VAL A 146 -1.56 1.97 10.79
N PHE A 147 -0.38 1.36 10.61
CA PHE A 147 0.29 1.30 9.31
C PHE A 147 0.52 -0.16 8.90
N ALA A 148 0.11 -0.53 7.69
CA ALA A 148 0.40 -1.83 7.10
C ALA A 148 1.58 -1.71 6.13
N THR A 149 2.54 -2.64 6.25
CA THR A 149 3.65 -2.81 5.31
C THR A 149 3.82 -4.29 4.99
N TRP A 150 4.53 -4.61 3.89
CA TRP A 150 4.82 -6.00 3.58
C TRP A 150 5.85 -6.57 4.56
N GLY A 151 5.64 -7.82 4.96
CA GLY A 151 6.64 -8.65 5.63
C GLY A 151 7.73 -9.12 4.67
N SER A 152 8.52 -10.13 5.07
CA SER A 152 9.68 -10.57 4.29
C SER A 152 9.31 -11.01 2.87
N PRO A 153 10.22 -10.84 1.87
CA PRO A 153 10.01 -11.35 0.51
C PRO A 153 9.68 -12.85 0.49
N ALA A 154 10.30 -13.66 1.35
CA ALA A 154 10.08 -15.09 1.43
C ALA A 154 8.64 -15.47 1.83
N GLU A 155 7.94 -14.60 2.56
CA GLU A 155 6.56 -14.78 2.98
C GLU A 155 5.56 -14.12 2.03
N ASN A 156 6.04 -13.49 0.96
CA ASN A 156 5.23 -12.82 -0.08
C ASN A 156 5.54 -13.37 -1.47
N PRO A 157 5.32 -14.68 -1.71
CA PRO A 157 5.75 -15.38 -2.92
C PRO A 157 5.14 -14.82 -4.21
N TRP A 158 4.01 -14.12 -4.15
CA TRP A 158 3.43 -13.51 -5.34
C TRP A 158 4.34 -12.41 -5.94
N MET A 159 5.04 -11.63 -5.09
CA MET A 159 6.00 -10.60 -5.55
C MET A 159 7.33 -11.20 -5.97
N THR A 160 7.84 -12.20 -5.22
CA THR A 160 9.10 -12.85 -5.58
C THR A 160 8.98 -13.64 -6.87
N SER A 161 7.84 -14.27 -7.15
CA SER A 161 7.56 -14.95 -8.42
C SER A 161 7.64 -14.01 -9.63
N ILE A 162 7.17 -12.76 -9.48
CA ILE A 162 7.31 -11.75 -10.55
C ILE A 162 8.79 -11.49 -10.84
N ARG A 163 9.58 -11.24 -9.78
CA ARG A 163 11.02 -10.98 -9.93
C ARG A 163 11.76 -12.15 -10.56
N GLU A 164 11.47 -13.37 -10.12
CA GLU A 164 12.06 -14.59 -10.66
C GLU A 164 11.73 -14.78 -12.14
N ALA A 165 10.47 -14.61 -12.55
CA ALA A 165 10.06 -14.75 -13.94
C ALA A 165 10.71 -13.68 -14.85
N VAL A 166 10.86 -12.45 -14.37
CA VAL A 166 11.54 -11.38 -15.12
C VAL A 166 13.06 -11.64 -15.19
N ALA A 167 13.67 -12.15 -14.13
CA ALA A 167 15.10 -12.48 -14.10
C ALA A 167 15.50 -13.64 -15.01
N GLU A 168 14.57 -14.46 -15.48
CA GLU A 168 14.84 -15.49 -16.50
C GLU A 168 15.06 -14.90 -17.89
N VAL A 169 14.63 -13.68 -18.16
CA VAL A 169 14.65 -13.07 -19.51
C VAL A 169 15.50 -11.81 -19.61
N ILE A 170 15.72 -11.11 -18.50
CA ILE A 170 16.61 -9.93 -18.43
C ILE A 170 17.43 -9.96 -17.14
N ASP A 171 18.53 -9.22 -17.13
CA ASP A 171 19.27 -8.98 -15.88
C ASP A 171 18.49 -8.00 -15.00
N VAL A 172 18.10 -8.44 -13.80
CA VAL A 172 17.37 -7.64 -12.83
C VAL A 172 18.33 -7.17 -11.74
N PRO A 173 18.51 -5.86 -11.55
CA PRO A 173 19.39 -5.33 -10.52
C PRO A 173 19.06 -5.88 -9.12
N PRO A 174 20.04 -6.01 -8.21
CA PRO A 174 19.75 -6.37 -6.84
C PRO A 174 18.85 -5.32 -6.18
N ALA A 175 17.90 -5.79 -5.36
CA ALA A 175 17.04 -4.88 -4.61
C ALA A 175 17.86 -4.12 -3.57
N ASP A 176 17.65 -2.81 -3.46
CA ASP A 176 18.18 -1.99 -2.38
C ASP A 176 17.17 -1.99 -1.22
N PRO A 177 17.49 -2.59 -0.05
CA PRO A 177 16.57 -2.66 1.08
C PRO A 177 16.34 -1.30 1.75
N GLU A 178 17.15 -0.28 1.44
CA GLU A 178 17.01 1.07 1.97
C GLU A 178 16.16 1.97 1.07
N ALA A 179 16.04 1.63 -0.21
CA ALA A 179 15.26 2.42 -1.15
C ALA A 179 13.74 2.36 -0.88
N PRO A 180 12.98 3.40 -1.25
CA PRO A 180 11.53 3.36 -1.24
C PRO A 180 11.01 2.14 -2.01
N GLY A 181 10.15 1.34 -1.38
CA GLY A 181 9.66 0.13 -2.03
C GLY A 181 8.92 -0.83 -1.10
N PRO A 182 8.30 -1.86 -1.66
CA PRO A 182 7.41 -2.74 -0.89
C PRO A 182 8.08 -3.44 0.29
N PHE A 183 9.36 -3.78 0.18
CA PHE A 183 10.07 -4.53 1.23
C PHE A 183 10.99 -3.68 2.12
N ARG A 184 10.87 -2.36 2.05
CA ARG A 184 11.71 -1.44 2.86
C ARG A 184 11.61 -1.71 4.36
N TYR A 185 10.45 -2.12 4.83
CA TYR A 185 10.15 -2.43 6.23
C TYR A 185 9.84 -3.91 6.44
N ALA A 186 10.40 -4.79 5.59
CA ALA A 186 10.32 -6.23 5.78
C ALA A 186 10.96 -6.69 7.11
N ASP A 187 11.97 -5.96 7.58
CA ASP A 187 12.42 -5.96 8.97
C ASP A 187 11.60 -4.91 9.74
N GLY A 188 10.65 -5.39 10.54
CA GLY A 188 9.74 -4.53 11.30
C GLY A 188 10.44 -3.64 12.33
N ASP A 189 11.58 -4.05 12.87
CA ASP A 189 12.36 -3.26 13.83
C ASP A 189 12.86 -1.95 13.22
N LYS A 190 13.13 -1.94 11.91
CA LYS A 190 13.51 -0.74 11.19
C LYS A 190 12.42 0.34 11.25
N LEU A 191 11.16 -0.02 11.00
CA LEU A 191 10.05 0.94 11.10
C LEU A 191 9.76 1.32 12.55
N LEU A 192 9.79 0.37 13.49
CA LEU A 192 9.62 0.66 14.92
C LEU A 192 10.64 1.69 15.42
N ASN A 193 11.89 1.60 14.99
CA ASN A 193 12.92 2.56 15.35
C ASN A 193 12.67 3.96 14.79
N LEU A 194 12.21 4.04 13.52
CA LEU A 194 11.82 5.32 12.89
C LEU A 194 10.63 5.96 13.61
N LEU A 195 9.59 5.18 13.94
CA LEU A 195 8.40 5.66 14.65
C LEU A 195 8.75 6.15 16.07
N ARG A 196 9.60 5.41 16.79
CA ARG A 196 10.11 5.84 18.09
C ARG A 196 10.89 7.14 18.00
N GLY A 197 11.75 7.27 16.99
CA GLY A 197 12.52 8.50 16.72
C GLY A 197 11.63 9.68 16.35
N ALA A 198 10.46 9.45 15.76
CA ALA A 198 9.47 10.47 15.44
C ALA A 198 8.59 10.87 16.63
N GLY A 199 8.75 10.24 17.80
CA GLY A 199 8.05 10.59 19.04
C GLY A 199 6.75 9.79 19.28
N PHE A 200 6.51 8.71 18.54
CA PHE A 200 5.41 7.80 18.84
C PHE A 200 5.75 6.87 20.02
N SER A 201 4.73 6.49 20.79
CA SER A 201 4.79 5.56 21.92
C SER A 201 3.87 4.36 21.74
N ASP A 202 3.86 3.43 22.68
CA ASP A 202 3.00 2.25 22.70
C ASP A 202 3.07 1.47 21.38
N LEU A 203 4.29 1.34 20.86
CA LEU A 203 4.56 0.75 19.56
C LEU A 203 4.46 -0.78 19.63
N GLU A 204 3.60 -1.33 18.80
CA GLU A 204 3.41 -2.76 18.63
C GLU A 204 3.44 -3.12 17.13
N VAL A 205 3.80 -4.35 16.81
CA VAL A 205 3.67 -4.93 15.47
C VAL A 205 3.00 -6.29 15.57
N LEU A 206 2.00 -6.49 14.72
CA LEU A 206 1.30 -7.75 14.55
C LEU A 206 1.47 -8.23 13.10
N ASP A 207 1.85 -9.47 12.94
CA ASP A 207 1.91 -10.10 11.62
C ASP A 207 0.54 -10.66 11.24
N TRP A 208 -0.06 -10.10 10.22
CA TRP A 208 -1.16 -10.74 9.54
C TRP A 208 -0.62 -11.71 8.48
N ARG A 209 -1.11 -12.95 8.52
CA ARG A 209 -0.80 -13.97 7.51
C ARG A 209 -2.09 -14.48 6.90
N GLY A 210 -2.20 -14.38 5.59
CA GLY A 210 -3.41 -14.78 4.87
C GLY A 210 -3.14 -15.09 3.41
N ALA A 211 -4.19 -15.40 2.67
CA ALA A 211 -4.11 -15.62 1.22
C ALA A 211 -4.69 -14.44 0.47
N LEU A 212 -3.92 -13.91 -0.49
CA LEU A 212 -4.36 -12.85 -1.38
C LEU A 212 -4.88 -13.45 -2.70
N PRO A 213 -6.07 -13.05 -3.16
CA PRO A 213 -6.56 -13.38 -4.50
C PRO A 213 -5.83 -12.51 -5.54
N VAL A 214 -4.82 -13.05 -6.22
CA VAL A 214 -4.00 -12.28 -7.17
C VAL A 214 -4.88 -11.68 -8.27
N GLY A 215 -4.75 -10.36 -8.48
CA GLY A 215 -5.57 -9.62 -9.43
C GLY A 215 -7.09 -9.61 -9.12
N GLY A 216 -7.45 -9.82 -7.85
CA GLY A 216 -8.85 -9.98 -7.44
C GLY A 216 -9.39 -11.40 -7.62
N GLY A 217 -8.51 -12.38 -7.85
CA GLY A 217 -8.88 -13.79 -8.06
C GLY A 217 -8.93 -14.19 -9.54
N LEU A 218 -8.02 -13.66 -10.34
CA LEU A 218 -7.86 -14.03 -11.75
C LEU A 218 -7.29 -15.44 -11.92
N PRO A 219 -7.56 -16.13 -13.05
CA PRO A 219 -6.85 -17.34 -13.45
C PRO A 219 -5.38 -17.04 -13.76
N ALA A 220 -4.52 -18.07 -13.78
CA ALA A 220 -3.06 -17.91 -13.80
C ALA A 220 -2.53 -17.03 -14.93
N GLN A 221 -3.04 -17.17 -16.16
CA GLN A 221 -2.61 -16.38 -17.31
C GLN A 221 -2.94 -14.88 -17.13
N GLU A 222 -4.15 -14.59 -16.73
CA GLU A 222 -4.61 -13.22 -16.51
C GLU A 222 -3.95 -12.60 -15.27
N ALA A 223 -3.77 -13.39 -14.20
CA ALA A 223 -3.06 -12.98 -13.00
C ALA A 223 -1.59 -12.63 -13.30
N ALA A 224 -0.91 -13.39 -14.18
CA ALA A 224 0.47 -13.10 -14.59
C ALA A 224 0.54 -11.79 -15.40
N HIS A 225 -0.38 -11.58 -16.33
CA HIS A 225 -0.47 -10.33 -17.08
C HIS A 225 -0.67 -9.13 -16.13
N PHE A 226 -1.67 -9.23 -15.24
CA PHE A 226 -1.96 -8.22 -14.23
C PHE A 226 -0.74 -7.94 -13.34
N ALA A 227 -0.10 -8.97 -12.78
CA ALA A 227 1.01 -8.81 -11.84
C ALA A 227 2.24 -8.13 -12.49
N LEU A 228 2.57 -8.48 -13.74
CA LEU A 228 3.63 -7.80 -14.49
C LEU A 228 3.27 -6.34 -14.76
N ALA A 229 2.04 -6.04 -15.18
CA ALA A 229 1.59 -4.68 -15.45
C ALA A 229 1.57 -3.79 -14.20
N ALA A 230 1.20 -4.35 -13.04
CA ALA A 230 1.12 -3.64 -11.77
C ALA A 230 2.48 -3.42 -11.08
N SER A 231 3.49 -4.25 -11.38
CA SER A 231 4.78 -4.22 -10.68
C SER A 231 5.81 -3.27 -11.31
N SER A 232 6.72 -2.73 -10.46
CA SER A 232 7.90 -1.99 -10.94
C SER A 232 8.90 -2.92 -11.65
N ILE A 233 9.01 -4.16 -11.19
CA ILE A 233 9.87 -5.18 -11.81
C ILE A 233 9.38 -5.49 -13.23
N GLY A 234 8.08 -5.68 -13.44
CA GLY A 234 7.51 -5.87 -14.78
C GLY A 234 7.76 -4.69 -15.72
N ALA A 235 7.85 -3.47 -15.18
CA ALA A 235 8.16 -2.28 -15.97
C ALA A 235 9.58 -2.31 -16.57
N LEU A 236 10.52 -3.11 -16.03
CA LEU A 236 11.86 -3.28 -16.59
C LEU A 236 11.82 -3.99 -17.96
N LEU A 237 10.77 -4.74 -18.26
CA LEU A 237 10.59 -5.41 -19.56
C LEU A 237 10.24 -4.45 -20.70
N ALA A 238 9.89 -3.18 -20.42
CA ALA A 238 9.46 -2.23 -21.45
C ALA A 238 10.49 -1.99 -22.58
N GLY A 239 11.78 -2.25 -22.32
CA GLY A 239 12.86 -2.14 -23.31
C GLY A 239 13.39 -3.48 -23.85
N ALA A 240 12.84 -4.61 -23.39
CA ALA A 240 13.37 -5.95 -23.69
C ALA A 240 12.75 -6.61 -24.93
N GLY A 241 11.70 -6.02 -25.51
CA GLY A 241 10.97 -6.54 -26.67
C GLY A 241 9.85 -7.52 -26.29
N ASP A 242 8.99 -7.79 -27.29
CA ASP A 242 7.77 -8.60 -27.08
C ASP A 242 8.08 -10.06 -26.71
N GLU A 243 9.12 -10.64 -27.27
CA GLU A 243 9.54 -12.03 -26.99
C GLU A 243 9.92 -12.21 -25.50
N ALA A 244 10.67 -11.27 -24.93
CA ALA A 244 11.03 -11.31 -23.51
C ALA A 244 9.81 -11.10 -22.61
N LEU A 245 8.91 -10.20 -23.00
CA LEU A 245 7.65 -9.97 -22.28
C LEU A 245 6.77 -11.23 -22.26
N ASP A 246 6.61 -11.90 -23.39
CA ASP A 246 5.82 -13.11 -23.51
C ASP A 246 6.44 -14.28 -22.75
N ALA A 247 7.76 -14.44 -22.79
CA ALA A 247 8.47 -15.45 -22.02
C ALA A 247 8.32 -15.23 -20.51
N ALA A 248 8.50 -13.99 -20.03
CA ALA A 248 8.28 -13.66 -18.61
C ALA A 248 6.82 -13.90 -18.17
N ARG A 249 5.87 -13.56 -19.04
CA ARG A 249 4.42 -13.78 -18.78
C ARG A 249 4.12 -15.27 -18.69
N GLN A 250 4.65 -16.09 -19.58
CA GLN A 250 4.45 -17.54 -19.56
C GLN A 250 5.07 -18.16 -18.31
N SER A 251 6.33 -17.84 -17.98
CA SER A 251 7.01 -18.33 -16.78
C SER A 251 6.22 -17.98 -15.51
N LEU A 252 5.74 -16.72 -15.40
CA LEU A 252 4.94 -16.30 -14.26
C LEU A 252 3.61 -17.02 -14.19
N ALA A 253 2.93 -17.24 -15.33
CA ALA A 253 1.67 -17.97 -15.39
C ALA A 253 1.82 -19.44 -14.93
N GLU A 254 2.92 -20.10 -15.30
CA GLU A 254 3.23 -21.46 -14.84
C GLU A 254 3.48 -21.52 -13.33
N ARG A 255 4.13 -20.51 -12.76
CA ARG A 255 4.30 -20.35 -11.30
C ARG A 255 2.97 -20.16 -10.61
N PHE A 256 2.14 -19.26 -11.11
CA PHE A 256 0.82 -18.97 -10.54
C PHE A 256 -0.17 -20.12 -10.68
N HIS A 257 -0.06 -20.93 -11.73
CA HIS A 257 -0.90 -22.11 -11.92
C HIS A 257 -0.80 -23.09 -10.76
N ARG A 258 0.36 -23.22 -10.12
CA ARG A 258 0.56 -24.07 -8.94
C ARG A 258 -0.25 -23.60 -7.72
N HIS A 259 -0.68 -22.33 -7.72
CA HIS A 259 -1.46 -21.72 -6.65
C HIS A 259 -2.92 -21.45 -7.06
N GLN A 260 -3.34 -21.96 -8.25
CA GLN A 260 -4.71 -21.79 -8.73
C GLN A 260 -5.66 -22.79 -8.06
N GLN A 261 -6.70 -22.27 -7.43
CA GLN A 261 -7.73 -23.03 -6.76
C GLN A 261 -9.10 -22.51 -7.18
N GLY A 262 -10.00 -23.38 -7.67
CA GLY A 262 -11.34 -22.97 -8.12
C GLY A 262 -11.34 -21.93 -9.23
N GLY A 263 -10.32 -21.93 -10.11
CA GLY A 263 -10.17 -20.95 -11.20
C GLY A 263 -9.45 -19.65 -10.81
N ALA A 264 -9.14 -19.43 -9.55
CA ALA A 264 -8.50 -18.21 -9.05
C ALA A 264 -7.11 -18.49 -8.46
N VAL A 265 -6.14 -17.63 -8.74
CA VAL A 265 -4.82 -17.69 -8.09
C VAL A 265 -4.93 -17.10 -6.68
N ARG A 266 -4.53 -17.90 -5.68
CA ARG A 266 -4.46 -17.47 -4.27
C ARG A 266 -3.08 -17.79 -3.71
N MET A 267 -2.38 -16.77 -3.22
CA MET A 267 -1.01 -16.91 -2.71
C MET A 267 -0.89 -16.38 -1.30
N GLY A 268 -0.09 -17.04 -0.49
CA GLY A 268 0.20 -16.60 0.86
C GLY A 268 0.83 -15.20 0.88
N ALA A 269 0.53 -14.45 1.93
CA ALA A 269 1.14 -13.15 2.18
C ALA A 269 1.35 -12.93 3.68
N CYS A 270 2.38 -12.18 4.01
CA CYS A 270 2.64 -11.65 5.33
C CYS A 270 2.65 -10.13 5.27
N VAL A 271 1.87 -9.51 6.14
CA VAL A 271 1.75 -8.07 6.31
C VAL A 271 2.02 -7.72 7.76
N HIS A 272 2.96 -6.81 8.00
CA HIS A 272 3.17 -6.22 9.31
C HIS A 272 2.15 -5.09 9.54
N ILE A 273 1.41 -5.16 10.61
CA ILE A 273 0.47 -4.12 11.05
C ILE A 273 1.07 -3.46 12.30
N PHE A 274 1.58 -2.25 12.10
CA PHE A 274 2.17 -1.43 13.16
C PHE A 274 1.10 -0.57 13.80
N THR A 275 1.10 -0.54 15.12
CA THR A 275 0.24 0.36 15.91
C THR A 275 1.06 1.16 16.89
N GLY A 276 0.52 2.29 17.29
CA GLY A 276 1.12 3.12 18.32
C GLY A 276 0.26 4.35 18.59
N ALA A 277 0.76 5.23 19.43
CA ALA A 277 0.07 6.44 19.84
C ALA A 277 1.01 7.64 19.84
N ARG A 278 0.44 8.85 19.72
CA ARG A 278 1.13 10.07 20.13
C ARG A 278 0.96 10.23 21.62
N PRO A 279 2.02 10.44 22.41
CA PRO A 279 1.92 10.75 23.83
C PRO A 279 0.95 11.92 24.11
N GLY A 280 0.25 11.85 25.25
CA GLY A 280 -0.69 12.90 25.68
C GLY A 280 0.01 14.15 26.21
#